data_7eac1939be7ea2db6bca32195143470c
#
_entry.id   7eac1939be7ea2db6bca32195143470c
#
_cell.length_a   1.000
_cell.length_b   1.000
_cell.length_c   1.000
_cell.angle_alpha   90.00
_cell.angle_beta   90.00
_cell.angle_gamma   90.00
#
_symmetry.space_group_name_H-M   'P 1'
#
loop_
_entity.id
_entity.type
_entity.pdbx_description
1 polymer ?
#
loop_
_entity_poly.entity_id
_entity_poly.type
_entity_poly.pdbx_seq_one_letter_code
_entity_poly.pdbx_strand_id
1 'polypeptide(L)'
;MVYDYAVRPYRKLGSKISLGDYSSTGYVCQTAIPKVSLTSVTEQDGGVTVKWKHQTYVTGYFIYRADDQNSKYCKISDTPNGPDSEEYYAYYEPVPFGSVNPLYKVRAYVLIGKKYYYGPYSRALALNPYSDNLNAHDFSEFHMGYQLSNSSSSTGFDRNYDDGGSFSMAAAYLTRGSGPVYEWQAPYENISSASYDSFTPALRVNAIMFIPQRKNALDNQALKQAIMNYGAVSASYLSVDEYYSNDQISFCLPDDYDAGRAPAGSAPVISTQHAIAIVGWDDDYAKENFPVRPAGNGAFLCKNSWGKDFGDNGYFYISYYDDFLGMQEFSMAFGKISSDNTCNRIYQYDPLGATTAFGYNDELYCANVFPENGQKLTRKEQLGSVSFYTYDNNYNYEVYIVSSFKNHNSFQKLPSPAARGNCRYAGYHTVDFSRPVTLKAGTRFAVVIKLWSSTGAKTYFEAPLNGTSSRATASDGESYISHHGDIWTDFNTYLPNTNVCIKAFTNGKITENVPAAGSDGKDISCESYSAEELKERGFLLNPAYEDGNSDMVSSV
;
A
#
# COMPACT_ATOMS: atom_id res chain seq x y z
N MET A 1 -4.36 33.46 -16.09
CA MET A 1 -3.61 34.61 -16.65
C MET A 1 -4.40 35.84 -16.29
N VAL A 2 -3.75 36.82 -15.67
CA VAL A 2 -4.40 38.08 -15.24
C VAL A 2 -3.94 39.14 -16.23
N TYR A 3 -4.87 39.94 -16.74
CA TYR A 3 -4.58 41.02 -17.67
C TYR A 3 -5.05 42.34 -17.09
N ASP A 4 -4.19 43.32 -17.17
CA ASP A 4 -4.56 44.72 -16.87
C ASP A 4 -5.04 45.38 -18.13
N TYR A 5 -6.21 46.01 -18.07
CA TYR A 5 -6.81 46.75 -19.18
C TYR A 5 -6.87 48.22 -18.82
N ALA A 6 -6.44 49.06 -19.76
CA ALA A 6 -6.65 50.48 -19.73
C ALA A 6 -7.47 50.91 -20.94
N VAL A 7 -8.43 51.79 -20.73
CA VAL A 7 -9.27 52.33 -21.79
C VAL A 7 -8.79 53.73 -22.14
N ARG A 8 -8.80 54.02 -23.45
CA ARG A 8 -8.34 55.30 -23.96
C ARG A 8 -9.36 55.80 -25.02
N PRO A 9 -9.91 57.00 -24.83
CA PRO A 9 -10.84 57.56 -25.82
C PRO A 9 -10.08 57.91 -27.10
N TYR A 10 -10.77 57.82 -28.23
CA TYR A 10 -10.21 58.27 -29.49
C TYR A 10 -11.22 59.11 -30.27
N ARG A 11 -10.70 60.05 -31.05
CA ARG A 11 -11.49 60.84 -32.03
C ARG A 11 -10.94 60.57 -33.41
N LYS A 12 -11.80 60.19 -34.35
CA LYS A 12 -11.44 59.96 -35.74
C LYS A 12 -11.97 61.14 -36.58
N LEU A 13 -11.07 61.81 -37.29
CA LEU A 13 -11.37 62.88 -38.25
C LEU A 13 -10.75 62.47 -39.60
N GLY A 14 -11.59 62.01 -40.53
CA GLY A 14 -11.13 61.42 -41.78
C GLY A 14 -10.25 60.17 -41.51
N SER A 15 -9.03 60.17 -42.04
CA SER A 15 -8.02 59.10 -41.80
C SER A 15 -7.16 59.32 -40.56
N LYS A 16 -7.28 60.46 -39.87
CA LYS A 16 -6.49 60.77 -38.67
C LYS A 16 -7.25 60.33 -37.42
N ILE A 17 -6.55 59.59 -36.55
CA ILE A 17 -7.01 59.18 -35.22
C ILE A 17 -6.20 59.98 -34.20
N SER A 18 -6.90 60.76 -33.36
CA SER A 18 -6.34 61.39 -32.17
C SER A 18 -6.74 60.60 -30.97
N LEU A 19 -5.78 60.24 -30.14
CA LEU A 19 -5.97 59.42 -28.93
C LEU A 19 -5.91 60.35 -27.72
N GLY A 20 -6.87 60.23 -26.80
CA GLY A 20 -6.83 60.84 -25.47
C GLY A 20 -5.90 60.08 -24.51
N ASP A 21 -5.89 60.49 -23.26
CA ASP A 21 -5.11 59.79 -22.21
C ASP A 21 -5.73 58.47 -21.83
N TYR A 22 -4.94 57.56 -21.31
CA TYR A 22 -5.44 56.32 -20.74
C TYR A 22 -6.27 56.60 -19.47
N SER A 23 -7.24 55.72 -19.19
CA SER A 23 -7.97 55.77 -17.92
C SER A 23 -6.97 55.63 -16.77
N SER A 24 -7.18 56.38 -15.69
CA SER A 24 -6.38 56.29 -14.48
C SER A 24 -6.66 55.03 -13.65
N THR A 25 -7.74 54.31 -13.95
CA THR A 25 -8.15 53.05 -13.33
C THR A 25 -7.88 51.91 -14.28
N GLY A 26 -6.94 51.06 -13.95
CA GLY A 26 -6.75 49.77 -14.60
C GLY A 26 -7.85 48.78 -14.15
N TYR A 27 -8.29 47.96 -15.08
CA TYR A 27 -9.18 46.84 -14.77
C TYR A 27 -8.40 45.56 -14.88
N VAL A 28 -8.39 44.76 -13.79
CA VAL A 28 -7.85 43.41 -13.80
C VAL A 28 -8.92 42.46 -14.30
N CYS A 29 -8.66 41.77 -15.39
CA CYS A 29 -9.57 40.75 -15.92
C CYS A 29 -8.93 39.39 -15.82
N GLN A 30 -9.54 38.52 -15.06
CA GLN A 30 -9.15 37.12 -15.02
C GLN A 30 -9.88 36.34 -16.11
N THR A 31 -9.15 35.86 -17.12
CA THR A 31 -9.73 35.17 -18.28
C THR A 31 -10.08 33.70 -18.01
N ALA A 32 -9.63 33.14 -16.91
CA ALA A 32 -9.97 31.77 -16.48
C ALA A 32 -10.06 31.71 -14.97
N ILE A 33 -11.13 31.11 -14.45
CA ILE A 33 -11.28 30.81 -13.04
C ILE A 33 -10.38 29.60 -12.75
N PRO A 34 -9.39 29.69 -11.83
CA PRO A 34 -8.45 28.61 -11.60
C PRO A 34 -9.14 27.41 -10.94
N LYS A 35 -8.51 26.25 -11.08
CA LYS A 35 -8.90 25.03 -10.35
C LYS A 35 -8.57 25.20 -8.87
N VAL A 36 -9.52 24.87 -8.00
CA VAL A 36 -9.33 24.92 -6.55
C VAL A 36 -8.41 23.79 -6.11
N SER A 37 -7.42 24.10 -5.29
CA SER A 37 -6.58 23.10 -4.59
C SER A 37 -7.26 22.76 -3.25
N LEU A 38 -7.95 21.61 -3.23
CA LEU A 38 -8.52 21.03 -2.02
C LEU A 38 -7.38 20.40 -1.21
N THR A 39 -7.16 20.86 0.03
CA THR A 39 -6.00 20.48 0.86
C THR A 39 -6.32 19.35 1.83
N SER A 40 -7.46 19.42 2.52
CA SER A 40 -7.88 18.39 3.45
C SER A 40 -9.39 18.25 3.55
N VAL A 41 -9.84 17.07 3.98
CA VAL A 41 -11.19 16.76 4.43
C VAL A 41 -11.04 15.98 5.72
N THR A 42 -11.35 16.58 6.86
CA THR A 42 -11.08 16.03 8.19
C THR A 42 -12.35 15.95 9.02
N GLU A 43 -12.37 14.98 9.92
CA GLU A 43 -13.36 14.96 10.99
C GLU A 43 -12.94 15.93 12.10
N GLN A 44 -13.87 16.75 12.55
CA GLN A 44 -13.68 17.66 13.67
C GLN A 44 -15.01 17.93 14.38
N ASP A 45 -15.02 17.83 15.70
CA ASP A 45 -16.17 18.19 16.57
C ASP A 45 -17.52 17.56 16.16
N GLY A 46 -17.50 16.31 15.70
CA GLY A 46 -18.70 15.59 15.28
C GLY A 46 -19.23 15.98 13.90
N GLY A 47 -18.41 16.60 13.07
CA GLY A 47 -18.68 16.96 11.68
C GLY A 47 -17.45 16.83 10.81
N VAL A 48 -17.55 17.33 9.58
CA VAL A 48 -16.47 17.29 8.59
C VAL A 48 -16.02 18.70 8.24
N THR A 49 -14.73 18.95 8.36
CA THR A 49 -14.09 20.19 7.88
C THR A 49 -13.44 19.95 6.52
N VAL A 50 -13.89 20.70 5.52
CA VAL A 50 -13.34 20.71 4.15
C VAL A 50 -12.48 21.94 3.99
N LYS A 51 -11.17 21.80 3.71
CA LYS A 51 -10.20 22.90 3.64
C LYS A 51 -9.60 23.02 2.25
N TRP A 52 -9.46 24.22 1.73
CA TRP A 52 -8.87 24.48 0.42
C TRP A 52 -8.06 25.77 0.39
N LYS A 53 -7.16 25.87 -0.58
CA LYS A 53 -6.32 27.06 -0.77
C LYS A 53 -7.15 28.21 -1.36
N HIS A 54 -7.02 29.40 -0.77
CA HIS A 54 -7.66 30.62 -1.24
C HIS A 54 -7.34 30.92 -2.70
N GLN A 55 -8.33 31.48 -3.41
CA GLN A 55 -8.19 31.95 -4.78
C GLN A 55 -8.56 33.43 -4.85
N THR A 56 -7.65 34.23 -5.37
CA THR A 56 -7.93 35.64 -5.64
C THR A 56 -8.92 35.80 -6.82
N TYR A 57 -9.65 36.90 -6.83
CA TYR A 57 -10.57 37.29 -7.94
C TYR A 57 -11.71 36.30 -8.20
N VAL A 58 -12.14 35.54 -7.22
CA VAL A 58 -13.37 34.74 -7.27
C VAL A 58 -14.41 35.29 -6.32
N THR A 59 -15.70 35.08 -6.62
CA THR A 59 -16.79 35.53 -5.74
C THR A 59 -17.00 34.56 -4.57
N GLY A 60 -16.78 33.27 -4.78
CA GLY A 60 -16.95 32.26 -3.77
C GLY A 60 -16.71 30.87 -4.28
N TYR A 61 -17.11 29.90 -3.45
CA TYR A 61 -16.86 28.49 -3.68
C TYR A 61 -18.14 27.68 -3.48
N PHE A 62 -18.40 26.74 -4.36
CA PHE A 62 -19.41 25.72 -4.17
C PHE A 62 -18.75 24.44 -3.69
N ILE A 63 -19.27 23.88 -2.60
CA ILE A 63 -18.85 22.62 -2.02
C ILE A 63 -19.85 21.55 -2.42
N TYR A 64 -19.34 20.41 -2.85
CA TYR A 64 -20.11 19.25 -3.28
C TYR A 64 -19.68 18.02 -2.50
N ARG A 65 -20.68 17.21 -2.09
CA ARG A 65 -20.49 15.92 -1.42
C ARG A 65 -21.12 14.80 -2.25
N ALA A 66 -20.48 13.65 -2.23
CA ALA A 66 -21.03 12.35 -2.58
C ALA A 66 -20.89 11.42 -1.38
N ASP A 67 -21.89 10.59 -1.10
CA ASP A 67 -21.88 9.72 0.08
C ASP A 67 -20.89 8.56 -0.07
N ASP A 68 -20.56 8.21 -1.30
CA ASP A 68 -19.51 7.25 -1.68
C ASP A 68 -18.99 7.55 -3.10
N GLN A 69 -17.99 6.78 -3.55
CA GLN A 69 -17.37 6.97 -4.88
C GLN A 69 -18.31 6.70 -6.07
N ASN A 70 -19.40 5.96 -5.86
CA ASN A 70 -20.39 5.63 -6.89
C ASN A 70 -21.58 6.60 -6.88
N SER A 71 -21.70 7.41 -5.85
CA SER A 71 -22.79 8.34 -5.64
C SER A 71 -22.62 9.63 -6.45
N LYS A 72 -23.74 10.23 -6.79
CA LYS A 72 -23.75 11.53 -7.48
C LYS A 72 -23.37 12.65 -6.52
N TYR A 73 -22.46 13.53 -6.95
CA TYR A 73 -22.12 14.74 -6.20
C TYR A 73 -23.29 15.72 -6.14
N CYS A 74 -23.70 16.07 -4.93
CA CYS A 74 -24.70 17.09 -4.65
C CYS A 74 -24.02 18.34 -4.08
N LYS A 75 -24.47 19.53 -4.54
CA LYS A 75 -24.03 20.79 -3.93
C LYS A 75 -24.59 20.90 -2.52
N ILE A 76 -23.71 21.05 -1.52
CA ILE A 76 -24.09 21.14 -0.11
C ILE A 76 -23.93 22.57 0.45
N SER A 77 -23.06 23.39 -0.14
CA SER A 77 -22.82 24.74 0.36
C SER A 77 -22.38 25.71 -0.74
N ASP A 78 -22.58 27.00 -0.43
CA ASP A 78 -22.10 28.16 -1.15
C ASP A 78 -21.34 29.04 -0.14
N THR A 79 -20.02 29.02 -0.22
CA THR A 79 -19.15 29.77 0.69
C THR A 79 -18.62 31.01 -0.03
N PRO A 80 -18.97 32.24 0.44
CA PRO A 80 -18.43 33.46 -0.16
C PRO A 80 -16.90 33.50 -0.01
N ASN A 81 -16.25 34.19 -0.96
CA ASN A 81 -14.83 34.47 -0.83
C ASN A 81 -14.62 35.53 0.26
N GLY A 82 -13.61 35.36 1.09
CA GLY A 82 -13.24 36.31 2.14
C GLY A 82 -12.03 37.18 1.73
N PRO A 83 -11.39 37.85 2.68
CA PRO A 83 -10.27 38.74 2.40
C PRO A 83 -9.06 37.97 1.86
N ASP A 84 -8.33 38.59 0.93
CA ASP A 84 -7.12 38.05 0.30
C ASP A 84 -5.96 37.79 1.30
N SER A 85 -6.10 38.19 2.56
CA SER A 85 -5.15 37.91 3.64
C SER A 85 -5.22 36.46 4.16
N GLU A 86 -6.30 35.73 3.83
CA GLU A 86 -6.48 34.34 4.24
C GLU A 86 -5.82 33.40 3.21
N GLU A 87 -4.89 32.58 3.65
CA GLU A 87 -4.25 31.59 2.78
C GLU A 87 -5.16 30.41 2.47
N TYR A 88 -5.98 30.00 3.43
CA TYR A 88 -6.87 28.85 3.36
C TYR A 88 -8.29 29.18 3.77
N TYR A 89 -9.26 28.51 3.16
CA TYR A 89 -10.66 28.53 3.54
C TYR A 89 -11.10 27.16 4.01
N ALA A 90 -12.07 27.15 4.92
CA ALA A 90 -12.68 25.93 5.41
C ALA A 90 -14.21 26.03 5.41
N TYR A 91 -14.85 24.90 5.18
CA TYR A 91 -16.28 24.71 5.35
C TYR A 91 -16.51 23.55 6.33
N TYR A 92 -17.33 23.77 7.34
CA TYR A 92 -17.72 22.77 8.30
C TYR A 92 -19.12 22.24 7.99
N GLU A 93 -19.26 20.92 7.87
CA GLU A 93 -20.51 20.21 7.70
C GLU A 93 -20.78 19.34 8.92
N PRO A 94 -21.87 19.58 9.68
CA PRO A 94 -22.30 18.65 10.73
C PRO A 94 -22.87 17.39 10.06
N VAL A 95 -22.14 16.27 10.12
CA VAL A 95 -22.56 15.00 9.53
C VAL A 95 -22.92 14.04 10.66
N PRO A 96 -24.09 13.39 10.65
CA PRO A 96 -24.38 12.32 11.60
C PRO A 96 -23.41 11.17 11.39
N PHE A 97 -22.81 10.67 12.46
CA PHE A 97 -21.99 9.47 12.46
C PHE A 97 -22.74 8.28 11.86
N GLY A 98 -22.10 7.56 10.94
CA GLY A 98 -22.66 6.37 10.28
C GLY A 98 -22.77 6.48 8.76
N SER A 99 -22.38 7.60 8.17
CA SER A 99 -22.29 7.75 6.71
C SER A 99 -20.96 7.18 6.22
N VAL A 100 -21.04 6.32 5.25
CA VAL A 100 -19.90 5.72 4.53
C VAL A 100 -19.06 6.83 3.91
N ASN A 101 -17.77 6.88 4.19
CA ASN A 101 -16.70 7.75 3.65
C ASN A 101 -17.14 8.79 2.58
N PRO A 102 -17.70 9.94 2.96
CA PRO A 102 -18.12 10.94 2.00
C PRO A 102 -16.94 11.55 1.25
N LEU A 103 -17.13 11.80 -0.04
CA LEU A 103 -16.15 12.47 -0.88
C LEU A 103 -16.58 13.90 -1.15
N TYR A 104 -15.62 14.81 -1.12
CA TYR A 104 -15.85 16.23 -1.33
C TYR A 104 -15.11 16.74 -2.56
N LYS A 105 -15.75 17.70 -3.24
CA LYS A 105 -15.14 18.53 -4.29
C LYS A 105 -15.51 19.98 -4.06
N VAL A 106 -14.59 20.86 -4.42
CA VAL A 106 -14.81 22.31 -4.38
C VAL A 106 -14.57 22.90 -5.76
N ARG A 107 -15.35 23.89 -6.15
CA ARG A 107 -15.11 24.69 -7.34
C ARG A 107 -15.35 26.17 -7.06
N ALA A 108 -14.47 27.01 -7.57
CA ALA A 108 -14.64 28.45 -7.49
C ALA A 108 -15.65 28.94 -8.51
N TYR A 109 -16.30 30.05 -8.20
CA TYR A 109 -17.18 30.78 -9.14
C TYR A 109 -16.94 32.28 -9.09
N VAL A 110 -17.28 32.93 -10.18
CA VAL A 110 -17.42 34.39 -10.28
C VAL A 110 -18.88 34.69 -10.60
N LEU A 111 -19.49 35.60 -9.84
CA LEU A 111 -20.85 36.08 -10.06
C LEU A 111 -20.80 37.46 -10.73
N ILE A 112 -21.31 37.58 -11.96
CA ILE A 112 -21.41 38.84 -12.68
C ILE A 112 -22.89 39.12 -12.92
N GLY A 113 -23.39 40.12 -12.23
CA GLY A 113 -24.84 40.42 -12.20
C GLY A 113 -25.58 39.24 -11.52
N LYS A 114 -26.43 38.54 -12.30
CA LYS A 114 -27.17 37.35 -11.82
C LYS A 114 -26.64 36.03 -12.40
N LYS A 115 -25.51 36.07 -13.12
CA LYS A 115 -24.97 34.90 -13.83
C LYS A 115 -23.71 34.39 -13.18
N TYR A 116 -23.69 33.08 -12.90
CA TYR A 116 -22.54 32.35 -12.37
C TYR A 116 -21.63 31.86 -13.50
N TYR A 117 -20.34 32.09 -13.34
CA TYR A 117 -19.28 31.52 -14.16
C TYR A 117 -18.44 30.62 -13.29
N TYR A 118 -18.17 29.41 -13.76
CA TYR A 118 -17.59 28.35 -12.92
C TYR A 118 -16.19 27.99 -13.34
N GLY A 119 -15.30 27.81 -12.36
CA GLY A 119 -14.02 27.14 -12.52
C GLY A 119 -14.16 25.62 -12.63
N PRO A 120 -13.07 24.91 -12.92
CA PRO A 120 -13.02 23.46 -12.85
C PRO A 120 -13.25 22.96 -11.42
N TYR A 121 -13.77 21.74 -11.27
CA TYR A 121 -13.81 21.09 -9.98
C TYR A 121 -12.39 20.76 -9.48
N SER A 122 -12.16 20.82 -8.15
CA SER A 122 -11.02 20.20 -7.52
C SER A 122 -10.98 18.70 -7.82
N ARG A 123 -9.86 18.04 -7.53
CA ARG A 123 -9.91 16.58 -7.33
C ARG A 123 -10.89 16.28 -6.19
N ALA A 124 -11.46 15.08 -6.17
CA ALA A 124 -12.20 14.60 -5.01
C ALA A 124 -11.22 14.24 -3.90
N LEU A 125 -11.58 14.58 -2.65
CA LEU A 125 -10.96 14.01 -1.46
C LEU A 125 -12.04 13.31 -0.64
N ALA A 126 -11.73 12.12 -0.15
CA ALA A 126 -12.54 11.42 0.84
C ALA A 126 -12.35 12.06 2.21
N LEU A 127 -13.33 11.88 3.09
CA LEU A 127 -13.14 12.16 4.50
C LEU A 127 -11.97 11.31 4.99
N ASN A 128 -10.99 11.97 5.56
CA ASN A 128 -9.93 11.32 6.28
C ASN A 128 -10.01 11.78 7.75
N PRO A 129 -10.40 10.94 8.68
CA PRO A 129 -10.54 11.33 10.09
C PRO A 129 -9.23 11.78 10.73
N TYR A 130 -8.08 11.56 10.08
CA TYR A 130 -6.75 11.82 10.63
C TYR A 130 -5.87 12.79 9.80
N SER A 131 -6.44 13.70 9.04
CA SER A 131 -5.81 14.33 7.88
C SER A 131 -4.85 15.50 8.11
N ASP A 132 -4.53 15.88 9.30
CA ASP A 132 -3.51 16.94 9.51
C ASP A 132 -2.10 16.37 9.72
N ASN A 133 -1.92 15.06 9.50
CA ASN A 133 -0.64 14.39 9.65
C ASN A 133 -0.37 13.46 8.45
N LEU A 134 0.88 13.37 8.01
CA LEU A 134 1.34 12.39 7.02
C LEU A 134 1.15 10.91 7.47
N ASN A 135 0.83 10.69 8.74
CA ASN A 135 0.29 9.43 9.29
C ASN A 135 -1.23 9.26 9.01
N ALA A 136 -1.67 9.66 7.83
CA ALA A 136 -3.09 9.69 7.44
C ALA A 136 -3.76 8.30 7.36
N HIS A 137 -3.02 7.23 7.58
CA HIS A 137 -3.50 5.86 7.59
C HIS A 137 -3.07 5.19 8.89
N ASP A 138 -3.93 5.27 9.89
CA ASP A 138 -3.82 4.50 11.11
C ASP A 138 -4.64 3.23 10.96
N PHE A 139 -3.95 2.09 10.85
CA PHE A 139 -4.58 0.80 10.63
C PHE A 139 -4.61 -0.01 11.92
N SER A 140 -5.72 -0.71 12.14
CA SER A 140 -5.96 -1.51 13.32
C SER A 140 -5.03 -2.73 13.40
N GLU A 141 -4.13 -2.72 14.36
CA GLU A 141 -3.33 -3.87 14.77
C GLU A 141 -4.23 -4.93 15.42
N PHE A 142 -5.25 -4.48 16.18
CA PHE A 142 -6.23 -5.37 16.80
C PHE A 142 -6.95 -6.22 15.76
N HIS A 143 -7.46 -5.63 14.68
CA HIS A 143 -8.15 -6.37 13.64
C HIS A 143 -7.22 -7.37 12.93
N MET A 144 -5.97 -6.99 12.64
CA MET A 144 -4.99 -7.91 12.07
C MET A 144 -4.73 -9.08 13.04
N GLY A 145 -4.44 -8.81 14.30
CA GLY A 145 -4.19 -9.84 15.33
C GLY A 145 -5.37 -10.80 15.48
N TYR A 146 -6.60 -10.28 15.54
CA TYR A 146 -7.83 -11.07 15.62
C TYR A 146 -8.03 -11.97 14.40
N GLN A 147 -7.94 -11.41 13.20
CA GLN A 147 -8.12 -12.12 11.93
C GLN A 147 -7.06 -13.20 11.67
N LEU A 148 -5.88 -13.05 12.27
CA LEU A 148 -4.80 -14.02 12.18
C LEU A 148 -4.80 -15.05 13.32
N SER A 149 -5.64 -14.87 14.34
CA SER A 149 -5.73 -15.78 15.48
C SER A 149 -6.73 -16.90 15.27
N ASN A 150 -6.69 -17.90 16.16
CA ASN A 150 -7.66 -18.99 16.21
C ASN A 150 -9.08 -18.52 16.61
N SER A 151 -9.26 -17.27 17.01
CA SER A 151 -10.55 -16.64 17.27
C SER A 151 -11.32 -16.31 15.99
N SER A 152 -10.64 -16.15 14.85
CA SER A 152 -11.28 -16.03 13.53
C SER A 152 -11.83 -17.39 13.10
N SER A 153 -13.04 -17.40 12.57
CA SER A 153 -13.82 -18.63 12.38
C SER A 153 -13.26 -19.60 11.32
N SER A 154 -12.62 -19.12 10.28
CA SER A 154 -12.16 -19.96 9.15
C SER A 154 -10.80 -19.58 8.55
N THR A 155 -10.27 -18.43 8.90
CA THR A 155 -9.09 -17.86 8.24
C THR A 155 -7.93 -17.55 9.20
N GLY A 156 -8.07 -18.00 10.46
CA GLY A 156 -7.05 -17.80 11.50
C GLY A 156 -6.01 -18.92 11.52
N PHE A 157 -4.83 -18.57 11.95
CA PHE A 157 -3.72 -19.49 12.22
C PHE A 157 -3.84 -20.13 13.61
N ASP A 158 -3.01 -21.13 13.90
CA ASP A 158 -2.96 -21.85 15.18
C ASP A 158 -2.24 -20.99 16.25
N ARG A 159 -2.73 -19.80 16.50
CA ARG A 159 -2.20 -18.85 17.48
C ARG A 159 -3.31 -18.13 18.22
N ASN A 160 -3.04 -17.72 19.46
CA ASN A 160 -3.92 -16.80 20.17
C ASN A 160 -3.71 -15.36 19.65
N TYR A 161 -4.59 -14.46 20.05
CA TYR A 161 -4.51 -13.06 19.66
C TYR A 161 -3.17 -12.41 20.05
N ASP A 162 -2.69 -12.66 21.27
CA ASP A 162 -1.45 -12.07 21.82
C ASP A 162 -0.17 -12.85 21.48
N ASP A 163 -0.30 -13.97 20.75
CA ASP A 163 0.88 -14.70 20.29
C ASP A 163 1.56 -13.94 19.15
N GLY A 164 2.85 -14.10 19.00
CA GLY A 164 3.61 -13.56 17.87
C GLY A 164 3.11 -14.08 16.52
N GLY A 165 3.56 -13.46 15.45
CA GLY A 165 3.23 -13.83 14.07
C GLY A 165 4.47 -13.82 13.18
N SER A 166 4.25 -14.00 11.89
CA SER A 166 5.28 -13.89 10.85
C SER A 166 4.85 -12.94 9.74
N PHE A 167 5.80 -12.51 8.94
CA PHE A 167 5.50 -11.70 7.76
C PHE A 167 4.61 -12.43 6.75
N SER A 168 4.70 -13.76 6.65
CA SER A 168 3.80 -14.55 5.80
C SER A 168 2.34 -14.48 6.27
N MET A 169 2.10 -14.49 7.58
CA MET A 169 0.75 -14.32 8.16
C MET A 169 0.20 -12.92 7.85
N ALA A 170 1.01 -11.87 8.04
CA ALA A 170 0.63 -10.51 7.69
C ALA A 170 0.33 -10.36 6.19
N ALA A 171 1.15 -10.97 5.32
CA ALA A 171 0.92 -11.02 3.89
C ALA A 171 -0.42 -11.70 3.53
N ALA A 172 -0.76 -12.81 4.18
CA ALA A 172 -2.05 -13.49 3.99
C ALA A 172 -3.23 -12.58 4.33
N TYR A 173 -3.20 -11.91 5.48
CA TYR A 173 -4.23 -10.94 5.89
C TYR A 173 -4.41 -9.81 4.87
N LEU A 174 -3.32 -9.22 4.41
CA LEU A 174 -3.32 -8.07 3.49
C LEU A 174 -3.79 -8.44 2.07
N THR A 175 -3.56 -9.68 1.63
CA THR A 175 -3.82 -10.11 0.25
C THR A 175 -5.12 -10.86 0.05
N ARG A 176 -5.70 -11.45 1.12
CA ARG A 176 -6.96 -12.21 1.03
C ARG A 176 -8.22 -11.35 1.05
N GLY A 177 -8.08 -10.02 1.28
CA GLY A 177 -9.21 -9.09 1.34
C GLY A 177 -9.84 -8.95 2.73
N SER A 178 -9.14 -9.36 3.80
CA SER A 178 -9.57 -9.13 5.19
C SER A 178 -9.19 -7.74 5.70
N GLY A 179 -8.12 -7.12 5.20
CA GLY A 179 -7.63 -5.82 5.64
C GLY A 179 -6.61 -5.21 4.68
N PRO A 180 -5.96 -4.09 5.09
CA PRO A 180 -6.08 -3.45 6.40
C PRO A 180 -7.40 -2.69 6.58
N VAL A 181 -7.87 -2.58 7.81
CA VAL A 181 -8.97 -1.70 8.22
C VAL A 181 -8.42 -0.58 9.08
N TYR A 182 -9.13 0.55 9.15
CA TYR A 182 -8.68 1.67 9.99
C TYR A 182 -8.85 1.39 11.48
N GLU A 183 -7.99 1.98 12.31
CA GLU A 183 -8.03 1.89 13.77
C GLU A 183 -9.39 2.29 14.34
N TRP A 184 -10.00 3.36 13.82
CA TRP A 184 -11.34 3.79 14.26
C TRP A 184 -12.45 2.77 13.99
N GLN A 185 -12.28 1.82 13.07
CA GLN A 185 -13.24 0.74 12.79
C GLN A 185 -13.12 -0.42 13.79
N ALA A 186 -11.90 -0.70 14.22
CA ALA A 186 -11.58 -1.76 15.19
C ALA A 186 -10.51 -1.28 16.17
N PRO A 187 -10.85 -0.39 17.12
CA PRO A 187 -9.89 0.22 18.03
C PRO A 187 -9.19 -0.78 18.93
N TYR A 188 -7.90 -0.54 19.19
CA TYR A 188 -7.04 -1.42 19.99
C TYR A 188 -7.58 -1.64 21.42
N GLU A 189 -8.21 -0.63 22.02
CA GLU A 189 -8.69 -0.68 23.42
C GLU A 189 -10.11 -1.24 23.59
N ASN A 190 -10.87 -1.47 22.52
CA ASN A 190 -12.29 -1.86 22.59
C ASN A 190 -12.52 -3.27 22.08
N ILE A 191 -12.13 -4.26 22.88
CA ILE A 191 -12.42 -5.68 22.64
C ILE A 191 -13.90 -5.97 22.95
N SER A 192 -14.82 -5.46 22.19
CA SER A 192 -16.21 -5.92 22.24
C SER A 192 -16.39 -7.06 21.25
N SER A 193 -17.24 -8.04 21.60
CA SER A 193 -17.54 -9.25 20.83
C SER A 193 -18.33 -9.02 19.53
N ALA A 194 -18.20 -7.86 18.91
CA ALA A 194 -18.78 -7.58 17.60
C ALA A 194 -18.03 -8.40 16.53
N SER A 195 -18.77 -8.91 15.57
CA SER A 195 -18.21 -9.68 14.45
C SER A 195 -17.25 -8.79 13.62
N TYR A 196 -15.97 -8.97 13.82
CA TYR A 196 -14.91 -8.27 13.06
C TYR A 196 -14.68 -8.86 11.66
N ASP A 197 -15.48 -9.84 11.27
CA ASP A 197 -15.38 -10.51 9.95
C ASP A 197 -16.02 -9.71 8.81
N SER A 198 -16.69 -8.60 9.10
CA SER A 198 -17.53 -7.87 8.13
C SER A 198 -16.96 -6.52 7.67
N PHE A 199 -15.77 -6.11 8.10
CA PHE A 199 -15.19 -4.83 7.69
C PHE A 199 -14.71 -4.85 6.24
N THR A 200 -14.94 -3.74 5.54
CA THR A 200 -14.37 -3.54 4.22
C THR A 200 -12.94 -3.03 4.36
N PRO A 201 -11.95 -3.65 3.71
CA PRO A 201 -10.58 -3.15 3.72
C PRO A 201 -10.47 -1.71 3.24
N ALA A 202 -9.67 -0.89 3.93
CA ALA A 202 -9.40 0.48 3.56
C ALA A 202 -8.55 0.58 2.29
N LEU A 203 -7.63 -0.34 2.14
CA LEU A 203 -6.69 -0.44 1.03
C LEU A 203 -6.60 -1.90 0.54
N ARG A 204 -6.10 -2.08 -0.66
CA ARG A 204 -5.73 -3.38 -1.21
C ARG A 204 -4.24 -3.39 -1.51
N VAL A 205 -3.56 -4.40 -0.99
CA VAL A 205 -2.15 -4.66 -1.28
C VAL A 205 -2.07 -5.62 -2.47
N ASN A 206 -1.56 -5.14 -3.59
CA ASN A 206 -1.52 -5.89 -4.85
C ASN A 206 -0.13 -6.46 -5.17
N ALA A 207 0.90 -6.04 -4.44
CA ALA A 207 2.23 -6.64 -4.53
C ALA A 207 2.95 -6.55 -3.19
N ILE A 208 3.64 -7.63 -2.83
CA ILE A 208 4.52 -7.69 -1.67
C ILE A 208 5.84 -8.30 -2.16
N MET A 209 6.94 -7.56 -2.01
CA MET A 209 8.26 -8.03 -2.35
C MET A 209 8.91 -8.64 -1.11
N PHE A 210 9.41 -9.87 -1.24
CA PHE A 210 10.21 -10.52 -0.24
C PHE A 210 11.67 -10.17 -0.50
N ILE A 211 12.22 -9.31 0.34
CA ILE A 211 13.60 -8.88 0.26
C ILE A 211 14.46 -9.95 0.92
N PRO A 212 15.47 -10.50 0.24
CA PRO A 212 16.30 -11.58 0.78
C PRO A 212 16.94 -11.19 2.10
N GLN A 213 17.16 -12.19 2.94
CA GLN A 213 17.95 -12.06 4.16
C GLN A 213 19.34 -11.49 3.86
N ARG A 214 19.81 -10.61 4.72
CA ARG A 214 21.20 -10.13 4.72
C ARG A 214 22.13 -11.29 5.05
N LYS A 215 23.23 -11.41 4.35
CA LYS A 215 24.23 -12.48 4.55
C LYS A 215 25.29 -12.11 5.57
N ASN A 216 25.48 -10.81 5.81
CA ASN A 216 26.43 -10.24 6.76
C ASN A 216 26.14 -8.75 6.96
N ALA A 217 26.83 -8.11 7.88
CA ALA A 217 26.69 -6.70 8.25
C ALA A 217 26.77 -5.70 7.08
N LEU A 218 27.47 -6.02 6.01
CA LEU A 218 27.66 -5.12 4.86
C LEU A 218 26.80 -5.49 3.65
N ASP A 219 25.96 -6.53 3.76
CA ASP A 219 25.02 -6.92 2.70
C ASP A 219 23.72 -6.10 2.79
N ASN A 220 23.84 -4.78 2.60
CA ASN A 220 22.75 -3.82 2.83
C ASN A 220 22.05 -3.39 1.53
N GLN A 221 22.60 -3.73 0.35
CA GLN A 221 22.13 -3.16 -0.90
C GLN A 221 20.70 -3.53 -1.25
N ALA A 222 20.26 -4.75 -0.97
CA ALA A 222 18.89 -5.18 -1.25
C ALA A 222 17.87 -4.37 -0.43
N LEU A 223 18.13 -4.14 0.87
CA LEU A 223 17.29 -3.32 1.73
C LEU A 223 17.27 -1.86 1.28
N LYS A 224 18.45 -1.26 1.06
CA LYS A 224 18.55 0.13 0.57
C LYS A 224 17.80 0.32 -0.75
N GLN A 225 17.96 -0.61 -1.70
CA GLN A 225 17.25 -0.56 -2.97
C GLN A 225 15.73 -0.71 -2.77
N ALA A 226 15.29 -1.53 -1.84
CA ALA A 226 13.87 -1.68 -1.52
C ALA A 226 13.29 -0.41 -0.90
N ILE A 227 14.02 0.24 0.02
CA ILE A 227 13.64 1.53 0.60
C ILE A 227 13.50 2.58 -0.51
N MET A 228 14.49 2.70 -1.40
CA MET A 228 14.43 3.66 -2.52
C MET A 228 13.26 3.42 -3.47
N ASN A 229 12.88 2.16 -3.70
CA ASN A 229 11.84 1.81 -4.66
C ASN A 229 10.43 1.84 -4.06
N TYR A 230 10.30 1.54 -2.76
CA TYR A 230 9.00 1.25 -2.12
C TYR A 230 8.75 2.06 -0.85
N GLY A 231 9.72 2.81 -0.37
CA GLY A 231 9.65 3.55 0.89
C GLY A 231 10.06 2.67 2.08
N ALA A 232 9.15 2.43 3.02
CA ALA A 232 9.46 1.62 4.19
C ALA A 232 9.57 0.12 3.88
N VAL A 233 10.44 -0.56 4.61
CA VAL A 233 10.63 -2.02 4.56
C VAL A 233 10.39 -2.60 5.95
N SER A 234 9.45 -3.52 6.08
CA SER A 234 9.24 -4.26 7.33
C SER A 234 10.36 -5.29 7.52
N ALA A 235 11.01 -5.24 8.66
CA ALA A 235 12.07 -6.17 9.05
C ALA A 235 11.94 -6.55 10.52
N SER A 236 12.58 -7.65 10.90
CA SER A 236 12.67 -8.05 12.29
C SER A 236 14.11 -7.92 12.82
N TYR A 237 14.22 -7.67 14.10
CA TYR A 237 15.47 -7.70 14.84
C TYR A 237 15.23 -8.29 16.24
N LEU A 238 16.28 -8.58 16.96
CA LEU A 238 16.20 -9.08 18.32
C LEU A 238 16.28 -7.91 19.30
N SER A 239 15.14 -7.53 19.88
CA SER A 239 15.07 -6.43 20.83
C SER A 239 15.52 -6.86 22.22
N VAL A 240 16.52 -6.19 22.76
CA VAL A 240 17.05 -6.43 24.11
C VAL A 240 17.32 -5.09 24.77
N ASP A 241 16.62 -4.79 25.86
CA ASP A 241 16.56 -3.47 26.49
C ASP A 241 17.94 -2.91 26.88
N GLU A 242 18.86 -3.74 27.33
CA GLU A 242 20.19 -3.32 27.79
C GLU A 242 21.11 -2.82 26.66
N TYR A 243 20.77 -3.09 25.39
CA TYR A 243 21.57 -2.71 24.22
C TYR A 243 21.03 -1.49 23.47
N TYR A 244 20.07 -0.79 24.04
CA TYR A 244 19.72 0.56 23.61
C TYR A 244 20.60 1.59 24.28
N SER A 245 20.90 2.71 23.58
CA SER A 245 21.47 3.89 24.22
C SER A 245 20.50 4.45 25.29
N ASN A 246 21.02 5.23 26.24
CA ASN A 246 20.20 5.77 27.34
C ASN A 246 19.01 6.62 26.87
N ASP A 247 19.14 7.27 25.69
CA ASP A 247 18.10 8.03 25.02
C ASP A 247 17.25 7.19 24.03
N GLN A 248 17.56 5.89 23.91
CA GLN A 248 16.90 4.92 23.03
C GLN A 248 17.01 5.27 21.54
N ILE A 249 17.96 6.13 21.14
CA ILE A 249 18.16 6.54 19.74
C ILE A 249 19.01 5.54 18.96
N SER A 250 19.87 4.76 19.63
CA SER A 250 20.77 3.80 18.97
C SER A 250 20.67 2.41 19.58
N PHE A 251 20.77 1.38 18.76
CA PHE A 251 20.74 -0.02 19.18
C PHE A 251 21.78 -0.84 18.41
N CYS A 252 22.50 -1.69 19.13
CA CYS A 252 23.40 -2.68 18.55
C CYS A 252 23.65 -3.81 19.51
N LEU A 253 23.40 -5.03 19.11
CA LEU A 253 23.82 -6.23 19.86
C LEU A 253 25.33 -6.47 19.67
N PRO A 254 26.03 -7.05 20.69
CA PRO A 254 27.41 -7.50 20.52
C PRO A 254 27.53 -8.63 19.49
N ASP A 255 28.65 -8.69 18.78
CA ASP A 255 28.93 -9.72 17.75
C ASP A 255 28.87 -11.16 18.31
N ASP A 256 29.06 -11.34 19.61
CA ASP A 256 29.03 -12.65 20.31
C ASP A 256 27.74 -12.87 21.11
N TYR A 257 26.69 -12.09 20.83
CA TYR A 257 25.42 -12.26 21.53
C TYR A 257 24.78 -13.60 21.21
N ASP A 258 24.65 -14.42 22.24
CA ASP A 258 24.01 -15.75 22.18
C ASP A 258 22.54 -15.64 22.65
N ALA A 259 21.59 -15.60 21.73
CA ALA A 259 20.16 -15.54 22.03
C ALA A 259 19.63 -16.71 22.89
N GLY A 260 20.38 -17.80 22.98
CA GLY A 260 20.06 -18.96 23.82
C GLY A 260 20.73 -18.93 25.21
N ARG A 261 21.60 -17.96 25.48
CA ARG A 261 22.41 -17.91 26.70
C ARG A 261 22.00 -16.72 27.58
N ALA A 262 21.20 -17.00 28.60
CA ALA A 262 21.04 -16.03 29.68
C ALA A 262 22.41 -15.76 30.35
N PRO A 263 22.79 -14.49 30.61
CA PRO A 263 23.99 -14.20 31.42
C PRO A 263 23.96 -14.96 32.73
N ALA A 264 25.10 -15.50 33.13
CA ALA A 264 25.18 -16.32 34.33
C ALA A 264 24.73 -15.50 35.57
N GLY A 265 23.60 -15.88 36.17
CA GLY A 265 23.03 -15.24 37.36
C GLY A 265 21.94 -14.21 37.10
N SER A 266 21.53 -13.97 35.85
CA SER A 266 20.39 -13.15 35.50
C SER A 266 19.12 -13.99 35.26
N ALA A 267 17.93 -13.39 35.44
CA ALA A 267 16.70 -13.96 34.91
C ALA A 267 16.83 -14.17 33.39
N PRO A 268 16.15 -15.18 32.79
CA PRO A 268 16.23 -15.38 31.36
C PRO A 268 15.88 -14.05 30.68
N VAL A 269 16.81 -13.50 29.89
CA VAL A 269 16.56 -12.36 29.04
C VAL A 269 15.53 -12.83 28.03
N ILE A 270 14.32 -12.29 28.12
CA ILE A 270 13.28 -12.56 27.13
C ILE A 270 13.69 -11.76 25.88
N SER A 271 14.50 -12.37 25.04
CA SER A 271 14.80 -11.83 23.72
C SER A 271 13.59 -12.11 22.83
N THR A 272 12.84 -11.08 22.50
CA THR A 272 11.73 -11.17 21.57
C THR A 272 12.16 -10.66 20.20
N GLN A 273 11.95 -11.46 19.15
CA GLN A 273 11.97 -10.91 17.81
C GLN A 273 10.89 -9.82 17.72
N HIS A 274 11.31 -8.63 17.31
CA HIS A 274 10.44 -7.48 17.21
C HIS A 274 10.42 -6.96 15.77
N ALA A 275 9.22 -6.68 15.25
CA ALA A 275 9.04 -6.15 13.91
C ALA A 275 9.09 -4.62 13.93
N ILE A 276 9.85 -4.05 13.00
CA ILE A 276 9.98 -2.60 12.80
C ILE A 276 9.88 -2.25 11.32
N ALA A 277 9.77 -0.97 11.02
CA ALA A 277 9.88 -0.46 9.67
C ALA A 277 11.25 0.22 9.47
N ILE A 278 12.07 -0.29 8.57
CA ILE A 278 13.27 0.42 8.10
C ILE A 278 12.80 1.49 7.12
N VAL A 279 13.11 2.75 7.40
CA VAL A 279 12.63 3.90 6.62
C VAL A 279 13.75 4.69 5.96
N GLY A 280 15.01 4.39 6.32
CA GLY A 280 16.18 5.05 5.77
C GLY A 280 17.49 4.42 6.26
N TRP A 281 18.58 5.09 6.03
CA TRP A 281 19.91 4.70 6.52
C TRP A 281 20.86 5.89 6.53
N ASP A 282 21.95 5.74 7.30
CA ASP A 282 23.09 6.63 7.30
C ASP A 282 24.38 5.79 7.26
N ASP A 283 25.13 5.88 6.16
CA ASP A 283 26.37 5.12 5.98
C ASP A 283 27.51 5.60 6.88
N ASP A 284 27.45 6.86 7.34
CA ASP A 284 28.47 7.49 8.18
C ASP A 284 28.05 7.57 9.66
N TYR A 285 26.86 7.02 10.03
CA TYR A 285 26.42 7.01 11.41
C TYR A 285 27.52 6.46 12.32
N ALA A 286 28.03 7.30 13.21
CA ALA A 286 29.23 7.01 13.95
C ALA A 286 29.03 5.82 14.91
N LYS A 287 29.93 4.83 14.82
CA LYS A 287 29.90 3.66 15.71
C LYS A 287 30.03 3.98 17.19
N GLU A 288 30.54 5.15 17.51
CA GLU A 288 30.64 5.69 18.88
C GLU A 288 29.28 6.03 19.50
N ASN A 289 28.24 6.19 18.69
CA ASN A 289 26.88 6.49 19.15
C ASN A 289 26.17 5.25 19.75
N PHE A 290 26.70 4.05 19.50
CA PHE A 290 26.08 2.83 20.00
C PHE A 290 26.59 2.47 21.40
N PRO A 291 25.71 1.91 22.26
CA PRO A 291 26.12 1.46 23.61
C PRO A 291 27.16 0.34 23.56
N VAL A 292 27.02 -0.56 22.59
CA VAL A 292 28.05 -1.53 22.23
C VAL A 292 28.66 -1.08 20.91
N ARG A 293 29.95 -0.77 20.93
CA ARG A 293 30.64 -0.22 19.75
C ARG A 293 30.80 -1.28 18.66
N PRO A 294 30.11 -1.15 17.51
CA PRO A 294 30.25 -2.10 16.41
C PRO A 294 31.58 -1.97 15.69
N ALA A 295 31.90 -2.91 14.79
CA ALA A 295 33.15 -2.95 14.05
C ALA A 295 33.37 -1.72 13.12
N GLY A 296 32.29 -1.11 12.62
CA GLY A 296 32.35 0.05 11.73
C GLY A 296 31.16 0.99 11.87
N ASN A 297 31.20 2.08 11.11
CA ASN A 297 30.10 3.04 10.99
C ASN A 297 28.95 2.47 10.15
N GLY A 298 27.82 3.15 10.20
CA GLY A 298 26.63 2.90 9.41
C GLY A 298 25.49 2.27 10.20
N ALA A 299 24.29 2.76 9.93
CA ALA A 299 23.07 2.33 10.57
C ALA A 299 21.87 2.40 9.64
N PHE A 300 20.83 1.61 9.92
CA PHE A 300 19.50 1.80 9.38
C PHE A 300 18.68 2.68 10.31
N LEU A 301 17.97 3.65 9.75
CA LEU A 301 16.96 4.42 10.45
C LEU A 301 15.66 3.60 10.46
N CYS A 302 15.15 3.35 11.65
CA CYS A 302 14.01 2.48 11.88
C CYS A 302 12.89 3.24 12.60
N LYS A 303 11.63 3.00 12.20
CA LYS A 303 10.45 3.42 12.94
C LYS A 303 9.97 2.27 13.81
N ASN A 304 9.83 2.55 15.11
CA ASN A 304 9.27 1.62 16.09
C ASN A 304 7.75 1.81 16.25
N SER A 305 7.08 0.86 16.92
CA SER A 305 5.65 0.89 17.27
C SER A 305 5.38 1.28 18.73
N TRP A 306 6.37 1.82 19.46
CA TRP A 306 6.26 2.14 20.89
C TRP A 306 5.89 3.60 21.18
N GLY A 307 5.38 4.30 20.18
CA GLY A 307 4.93 5.69 20.30
C GLY A 307 6.08 6.70 20.18
N LYS A 308 5.69 7.98 20.22
CA LYS A 308 6.60 9.12 20.01
C LYS A 308 7.59 9.37 21.14
N ASP A 309 7.33 8.80 22.32
CA ASP A 309 8.19 9.00 23.49
C ASP A 309 9.40 8.04 23.50
N PHE A 310 9.48 7.11 22.54
CA PHE A 310 10.61 6.23 22.32
C PHE A 310 11.57 6.88 21.32
N GLY A 311 12.89 6.84 21.61
CA GLY A 311 13.95 7.34 20.73
C GLY A 311 13.75 8.80 20.30
N ASP A 312 13.99 9.07 19.02
CA ASP A 312 13.67 10.38 18.42
C ASP A 312 12.29 10.34 17.76
N ASN A 313 11.25 10.74 18.51
CA ASN A 313 9.86 10.75 18.03
C ASN A 313 9.36 9.39 17.48
N GLY A 314 9.80 8.29 18.06
CA GLY A 314 9.47 6.93 17.64
C GLY A 314 10.47 6.33 16.64
N TYR A 315 11.52 7.05 16.29
CA TYR A 315 12.60 6.59 15.40
C TYR A 315 13.88 6.30 16.17
N PHE A 316 14.67 5.37 15.63
CA PHE A 316 15.96 4.99 16.20
C PHE A 316 16.84 4.35 15.14
N TYR A 317 18.15 4.26 15.41
CA TYR A 317 19.14 3.67 14.53
C TYR A 317 19.55 2.29 15.00
N ILE A 318 19.54 1.31 14.09
CA ILE A 318 20.12 -0.02 14.31
C ILE A 318 21.40 -0.14 13.48
N SER A 319 22.48 -0.53 14.13
CA SER A 319 23.78 -0.71 13.45
C SER A 319 23.70 -1.68 12.28
N TYR A 320 24.44 -1.42 11.20
CA TYR A 320 24.63 -2.41 10.13
C TYR A 320 25.25 -3.71 10.66
N TYR A 321 26.00 -3.64 11.74
CA TYR A 321 26.68 -4.75 12.37
C TYR A 321 25.80 -5.51 13.37
N ASP A 322 24.53 -5.19 13.45
CA ASP A 322 23.57 -6.02 14.17
C ASP A 322 23.29 -7.31 13.37
N ASP A 323 23.57 -8.48 14.01
CA ASP A 323 23.50 -9.79 13.37
C ASP A 323 22.07 -10.35 13.25
N PHE A 324 21.07 -9.63 13.78
CA PHE A 324 19.68 -10.08 13.74
C PHE A 324 18.81 -9.27 12.76
N LEU A 325 19.10 -7.99 12.57
CA LEU A 325 18.28 -7.14 11.70
C LEU A 325 18.22 -7.68 10.26
N GLY A 326 17.07 -8.22 9.87
CA GLY A 326 16.84 -8.76 8.53
C GLY A 326 17.75 -9.96 8.15
N MET A 327 18.31 -10.67 9.13
CA MET A 327 19.16 -11.84 8.90
C MET A 327 18.46 -13.17 9.19
N GLN A 328 17.42 -13.16 10.02
CA GLN A 328 16.72 -14.39 10.44
C GLN A 328 15.60 -14.80 9.48
N GLU A 329 14.97 -13.83 8.85
CA GLU A 329 13.90 -14.05 7.87
C GLU A 329 13.99 -13.00 6.75
N PHE A 330 13.22 -13.17 5.68
CA PHE A 330 13.11 -12.15 4.64
C PHE A 330 12.41 -10.89 5.19
N SER A 331 12.78 -9.74 4.67
CA SER A 331 12.07 -8.48 4.93
C SER A 331 10.99 -8.26 3.90
N MET A 332 9.98 -7.43 4.18
CA MET A 332 8.88 -7.15 3.25
C MET A 332 8.84 -5.69 2.84
N ALA A 333 8.67 -5.47 1.53
CA ALA A 333 8.31 -4.17 0.99
C ALA A 333 6.94 -4.26 0.29
N PHE A 334 6.13 -3.21 0.41
CA PHE A 334 4.79 -3.15 -0.19
C PHE A 334 4.83 -2.31 -1.45
N GLY A 335 4.46 -2.92 -2.58
CA GLY A 335 4.27 -2.22 -3.84
C GLY A 335 2.82 -2.29 -4.29
N LYS A 336 2.46 -1.49 -5.25
CA LYS A 336 1.15 -1.55 -5.91
C LYS A 336 -0.03 -1.57 -4.93
N ILE A 337 -0.14 -0.52 -4.12
CA ILE A 337 -1.26 -0.33 -3.19
C ILE A 337 -2.38 0.44 -3.91
N SER A 338 -3.63 0.03 -3.74
CA SER A 338 -4.78 0.76 -4.27
C SER A 338 -5.84 1.00 -3.19
N SER A 339 -6.47 2.16 -3.26
CA SER A 339 -7.65 2.51 -2.45
C SER A 339 -8.97 2.07 -3.09
N ASP A 340 -8.91 1.48 -4.30
CA ASP A 340 -10.09 1.17 -5.09
C ASP A 340 -10.57 -0.27 -4.86
N ASN A 341 -11.78 -0.39 -4.34
CA ASN A 341 -12.49 -1.64 -4.11
C ASN A 341 -13.39 -2.04 -5.30
N THR A 342 -13.00 -1.69 -6.54
CA THR A 342 -13.77 -2.02 -7.75
C THR A 342 -13.83 -3.51 -8.07
N CYS A 343 -13.02 -4.33 -7.40
CA CYS A 343 -13.15 -5.78 -7.44
C CYS A 343 -14.33 -6.22 -6.57
N ASN A 344 -15.41 -6.65 -7.22
CA ASN A 344 -16.62 -7.10 -6.50
C ASN A 344 -16.48 -8.52 -5.94
N ARG A 345 -15.50 -9.31 -6.41
CA ARG A 345 -15.30 -10.68 -5.95
C ARG A 345 -13.85 -11.13 -6.11
N ILE A 346 -13.36 -11.75 -5.03
CA ILE A 346 -12.10 -12.48 -5.01
C ILE A 346 -12.42 -13.98 -5.01
N TYR A 347 -11.86 -14.72 -5.96
CA TYR A 347 -11.85 -16.16 -5.97
C TYR A 347 -10.49 -16.62 -5.44
N GLN A 348 -10.48 -17.41 -4.37
CA GLN A 348 -9.28 -17.89 -3.70
C GLN A 348 -9.56 -19.16 -2.89
N TYR A 349 -8.50 -19.96 -2.68
CA TYR A 349 -8.51 -21.15 -1.84
C TYR A 349 -7.42 -21.09 -0.76
N ASP A 350 -6.68 -20.00 -0.70
CA ASP A 350 -5.51 -19.79 0.13
C ASP A 350 -5.69 -18.64 1.14
N PRO A 351 -6.69 -18.69 2.06
CA PRO A 351 -6.87 -17.63 3.05
C PRO A 351 -5.71 -17.52 4.05
N LEU A 352 -4.97 -18.60 4.30
CA LEU A 352 -3.76 -18.61 5.14
C LEU A 352 -2.48 -18.32 4.32
N GLY A 353 -2.60 -18.22 2.99
CA GLY A 353 -1.53 -17.79 2.10
C GLY A 353 -0.33 -18.73 2.01
N ALA A 354 0.86 -18.15 1.95
CA ALA A 354 2.11 -18.85 1.68
C ALA A 354 2.62 -19.63 2.90
N THR A 355 2.14 -20.86 3.14
CA THR A 355 2.55 -21.69 4.29
C THR A 355 3.63 -22.72 3.93
N THR A 356 3.72 -23.12 2.65
CA THR A 356 4.75 -24.01 2.14
C THR A 356 5.12 -23.66 0.70
N ALA A 357 6.13 -24.30 0.13
CA ALA A 357 6.56 -24.08 -1.23
C ALA A 357 6.88 -25.40 -1.93
N PHE A 358 6.61 -25.44 -3.23
CA PHE A 358 6.90 -26.57 -4.10
C PHE A 358 7.29 -26.11 -5.50
N GLY A 359 8.05 -26.93 -6.24
CA GLY A 359 8.39 -26.64 -7.62
C GLY A 359 9.37 -27.62 -8.25
N TYR A 360 9.89 -27.25 -9.42
CA TYR A 360 10.78 -28.06 -10.24
C TYR A 360 12.06 -27.29 -10.61
N ASN A 361 13.04 -27.99 -11.18
CA ASN A 361 14.35 -27.40 -11.46
C ASN A 361 14.41 -26.55 -12.74
N ASP A 362 13.33 -26.47 -13.52
CA ASP A 362 13.25 -25.73 -14.77
C ASP A 362 11.97 -24.89 -14.88
N GLU A 363 10.78 -25.51 -15.01
CA GLU A 363 9.52 -24.80 -15.10
C GLU A 363 8.43 -25.47 -14.25
N LEU A 364 7.42 -24.68 -13.90
CA LEU A 364 6.25 -25.13 -13.13
C LEU A 364 4.99 -24.55 -13.76
N TYR A 365 4.00 -25.40 -13.95
CA TYR A 365 2.63 -24.99 -14.19
C TYR A 365 1.79 -25.29 -12.96
N CYS A 366 1.00 -24.33 -12.52
CA CYS A 366 0.04 -24.51 -11.44
C CYS A 366 -1.28 -23.84 -11.80
N ALA A 367 -2.39 -24.37 -11.28
CA ALA A 367 -3.71 -23.87 -11.62
C ALA A 367 -4.68 -23.99 -10.46
N ASN A 368 -5.60 -23.00 -10.35
CA ASN A 368 -6.80 -23.09 -9.53
C ASN A 368 -8.05 -23.02 -10.40
N VAL A 369 -9.07 -23.81 -10.05
CA VAL A 369 -10.34 -23.95 -10.77
C VAL A 369 -11.48 -23.39 -9.94
N PHE A 370 -12.12 -22.33 -10.40
CA PHE A 370 -13.18 -21.61 -9.72
C PHE A 370 -14.54 -21.72 -10.40
N PRO A 371 -15.66 -21.54 -9.70
CA PRO A 371 -15.83 -21.54 -8.24
C PRO A 371 -15.58 -22.91 -7.60
N GLU A 372 -15.51 -22.88 -6.26
CA GLU A 372 -15.32 -24.03 -5.37
C GLU A 372 -16.39 -25.13 -5.50
N ASN A 373 -16.11 -26.33 -5.00
CA ASN A 373 -17.07 -27.42 -4.81
C ASN A 373 -17.89 -27.78 -6.07
N GLY A 374 -17.28 -27.64 -7.27
CA GLY A 374 -17.97 -27.92 -8.53
C GLY A 374 -19.09 -26.94 -8.88
N GLN A 375 -19.31 -25.89 -8.10
CA GLN A 375 -20.25 -24.81 -8.39
C GLN A 375 -19.93 -24.16 -9.74
N LYS A 376 -20.90 -23.45 -10.29
CA LYS A 376 -20.76 -22.69 -11.53
C LYS A 376 -21.04 -21.23 -11.30
N LEU A 377 -20.46 -20.37 -12.11
CA LEU A 377 -20.76 -18.94 -12.08
C LEU A 377 -22.26 -18.70 -12.24
N THR A 378 -22.83 -17.93 -11.35
CA THR A 378 -24.28 -17.59 -11.35
C THR A 378 -24.59 -16.48 -12.35
N ARG A 379 -23.61 -15.67 -12.73
CA ARG A 379 -23.74 -14.55 -13.66
C ARG A 379 -22.49 -14.43 -14.54
N LYS A 380 -22.61 -13.62 -15.60
CA LYS A 380 -21.46 -13.21 -16.42
C LYS A 380 -20.57 -12.28 -15.58
N GLU A 381 -19.26 -12.52 -15.59
CA GLU A 381 -18.27 -11.72 -14.89
C GLU A 381 -17.13 -11.31 -15.83
N GLN A 382 -16.40 -10.25 -15.45
CA GLN A 382 -15.19 -9.81 -16.13
C GLN A 382 -14.00 -10.07 -15.21
N LEU A 383 -13.10 -10.95 -15.59
CA LEU A 383 -11.86 -11.21 -14.88
C LEU A 383 -10.83 -10.17 -15.31
N GLY A 384 -10.48 -9.27 -14.40
CA GLY A 384 -9.58 -8.13 -14.66
C GLY A 384 -8.12 -8.39 -14.32
N SER A 385 -7.89 -9.20 -13.29
CA SER A 385 -6.54 -9.50 -12.81
C SER A 385 -6.49 -10.84 -12.08
N VAL A 386 -5.27 -11.35 -11.90
CA VAL A 386 -4.98 -12.52 -11.08
C VAL A 386 -3.76 -12.24 -10.22
N SER A 387 -3.62 -13.00 -9.13
CA SER A 387 -2.39 -12.95 -8.33
C SER A 387 -1.83 -14.34 -8.08
N PHE A 388 -0.53 -14.36 -7.83
CA PHE A 388 0.23 -15.56 -7.51
C PHE A 388 1.50 -15.17 -6.76
N TYR A 389 2.21 -16.16 -6.24
CA TYR A 389 3.51 -15.95 -5.60
C TYR A 389 4.66 -16.48 -6.45
N THR A 390 5.83 -15.87 -6.30
CA THR A 390 7.13 -16.43 -6.75
C THR A 390 8.03 -16.64 -5.53
N TYR A 391 8.77 -17.76 -5.56
CA TYR A 391 9.65 -18.16 -4.44
C TYR A 391 10.98 -17.42 -4.47
N ASP A 392 11.55 -17.23 -5.66
CA ASP A 392 12.83 -16.56 -5.89
C ASP A 392 12.66 -15.34 -6.82
N ASN A 393 13.72 -14.56 -6.94
CA ASN A 393 13.80 -13.40 -7.82
C ASN A 393 13.91 -13.79 -9.30
N ASN A 394 13.54 -12.85 -10.18
CA ASN A 394 13.71 -12.95 -11.63
C ASN A 394 12.95 -14.10 -12.30
N TYR A 395 11.76 -14.43 -11.81
CA TYR A 395 10.89 -15.40 -12.47
C TYR A 395 10.16 -14.80 -13.66
N ASN A 396 10.21 -15.51 -14.78
CA ASN A 396 9.29 -15.25 -15.88
C ASN A 396 7.96 -15.94 -15.61
N TYR A 397 6.88 -15.33 -16.10
CA TYR A 397 5.55 -15.90 -15.97
C TYR A 397 4.72 -15.76 -17.24
N GLU A 398 3.79 -16.71 -17.44
CA GLU A 398 2.66 -16.59 -18.34
C GLU A 398 1.38 -16.99 -17.58
N VAL A 399 0.32 -16.21 -17.81
CA VAL A 399 -1.01 -16.43 -17.23
C VAL A 399 -1.96 -16.88 -18.33
N TYR A 400 -2.65 -18.00 -18.13
CA TYR A 400 -3.65 -18.50 -19.06
C TYR A 400 -5.00 -18.62 -18.36
N ILE A 401 -6.08 -18.27 -19.06
CA ILE A 401 -7.44 -18.34 -18.52
C ILE A 401 -8.27 -19.34 -19.34
N VAL A 402 -8.56 -20.48 -18.73
CA VAL A 402 -9.49 -21.47 -19.28
C VAL A 402 -10.91 -21.07 -18.89
N SER A 403 -11.57 -20.25 -19.69
CA SER A 403 -12.86 -19.62 -19.37
C SER A 403 -14.06 -20.59 -19.30
N SER A 404 -13.88 -21.84 -19.70
CA SER A 404 -14.89 -22.91 -19.63
C SER A 404 -14.22 -24.23 -19.27
N PHE A 405 -13.89 -24.38 -17.99
CA PHE A 405 -13.27 -25.58 -17.45
C PHE A 405 -14.30 -26.71 -17.28
N LYS A 406 -13.98 -27.92 -17.75
CA LYS A 406 -14.81 -29.12 -17.59
C LYS A 406 -14.16 -30.13 -16.65
N ASN A 407 -12.90 -30.46 -16.90
CA ASN A 407 -12.04 -31.37 -16.15
C ASN A 407 -10.58 -31.11 -16.54
N HIS A 408 -9.61 -31.84 -15.98
CA HIS A 408 -8.18 -31.67 -16.23
C HIS A 408 -7.78 -31.75 -17.72
N ASN A 409 -8.55 -32.45 -18.59
CA ASN A 409 -8.29 -32.43 -20.02
C ASN A 409 -8.47 -31.04 -20.65
N SER A 410 -9.15 -30.10 -19.97
CA SER A 410 -9.25 -28.71 -20.41
C SER A 410 -7.89 -28.00 -20.42
N PHE A 411 -6.89 -28.52 -19.74
CA PHE A 411 -5.52 -28.00 -19.72
C PHE A 411 -4.65 -28.50 -20.86
N GLN A 412 -5.06 -29.54 -21.61
CA GLN A 412 -4.28 -30.11 -22.72
C GLN A 412 -4.05 -29.11 -23.87
N LYS A 413 -4.91 -28.10 -23.96
CA LYS A 413 -4.78 -27.03 -24.95
C LYS A 413 -5.08 -25.69 -24.31
N LEU A 414 -4.05 -25.09 -23.76
CA LEU A 414 -4.16 -23.76 -23.19
C LEU A 414 -4.42 -22.71 -24.29
N PRO A 415 -5.24 -21.68 -24.00
CA PRO A 415 -5.42 -20.54 -24.91
C PRO A 415 -4.13 -19.71 -25.03
N SER A 416 -4.15 -18.64 -25.80
CA SER A 416 -3.06 -17.64 -25.74
C SER A 416 -3.00 -17.04 -24.34
N PRO A 417 -1.80 -16.73 -23.83
CA PRO A 417 -1.64 -16.10 -22.52
C PRO A 417 -2.42 -14.78 -22.42
N ALA A 418 -3.16 -14.61 -21.34
CA ALA A 418 -3.86 -13.36 -21.02
C ALA A 418 -2.87 -12.28 -20.55
N ALA A 419 -1.75 -12.70 -19.94
CA ALA A 419 -0.64 -11.84 -19.55
C ALA A 419 0.67 -12.63 -19.54
N ARG A 420 1.79 -11.93 -19.67
CA ARG A 420 3.15 -12.45 -19.52
C ARG A 420 4.09 -11.36 -19.02
N GLY A 421 5.15 -11.75 -18.33
CA GLY A 421 6.14 -10.79 -17.83
C GLY A 421 7.24 -11.46 -17.02
N ASN A 422 7.91 -10.62 -16.22
CA ASN A 422 8.95 -11.04 -15.29
C ASN A 422 8.68 -10.45 -13.90
N CYS A 423 8.83 -11.26 -12.87
CA CYS A 423 8.82 -10.85 -11.47
C CYS A 423 10.27 -10.67 -11.00
N ARG A 424 10.72 -9.42 -10.89
CA ARG A 424 12.09 -9.10 -10.48
C ARG A 424 12.41 -9.59 -9.06
N TYR A 425 11.45 -9.46 -8.14
CA TYR A 425 11.57 -9.88 -6.74
C TYR A 425 10.69 -11.10 -6.48
N ALA A 426 11.09 -11.91 -5.51
CA ALA A 426 10.22 -12.91 -4.91
C ALA A 426 9.03 -12.24 -4.22
N GLY A 427 7.94 -12.98 -4.00
CA GLY A 427 6.80 -12.48 -3.23
C GLY A 427 5.47 -12.63 -3.93
N TYR A 428 4.51 -11.80 -3.53
CA TYR A 428 3.15 -11.77 -4.03
C TYR A 428 2.98 -10.76 -5.16
N HIS A 429 2.40 -11.18 -6.28
CA HIS A 429 2.24 -10.35 -7.47
C HIS A 429 0.81 -10.38 -7.98
N THR A 430 0.22 -9.21 -8.22
CA THR A 430 -1.04 -9.08 -8.97
C THR A 430 -0.77 -8.56 -10.38
N VAL A 431 -1.26 -9.30 -11.36
CA VAL A 431 -1.11 -9.02 -12.78
C VAL A 431 -2.45 -8.62 -13.37
N ASP A 432 -2.51 -7.38 -13.88
CA ASP A 432 -3.69 -6.86 -14.55
C ASP A 432 -3.70 -7.28 -16.03
N PHE A 433 -4.88 -7.57 -16.53
CA PHE A 433 -5.06 -7.86 -17.95
C PHE A 433 -5.32 -6.58 -18.74
N SER A 434 -4.60 -6.42 -19.83
CA SER A 434 -4.84 -5.29 -20.76
C SER A 434 -6.29 -5.26 -21.29
N ARG A 435 -6.94 -6.42 -21.35
CA ARG A 435 -8.36 -6.60 -21.67
C ARG A 435 -8.94 -7.65 -20.72
N PRO A 436 -9.98 -7.31 -19.95
CA PRO A 436 -10.64 -8.28 -19.07
C PRO A 436 -11.16 -9.49 -19.84
N VAL A 437 -11.01 -10.67 -19.24
CA VAL A 437 -11.51 -11.92 -19.81
C VAL A 437 -12.96 -12.13 -19.40
N THR A 438 -13.85 -12.30 -20.37
CA THR A 438 -15.26 -12.56 -20.11
C THR A 438 -15.48 -14.01 -19.64
N LEU A 439 -16.02 -14.18 -18.46
CA LEU A 439 -16.47 -15.43 -17.87
C LEU A 439 -17.99 -15.55 -18.02
N LYS A 440 -18.46 -16.72 -18.50
CA LYS A 440 -19.90 -16.92 -18.78
C LYS A 440 -20.60 -17.53 -17.56
N ALA A 441 -21.86 -17.13 -17.34
CA ALA A 441 -22.74 -17.83 -16.40
C ALA A 441 -22.86 -19.32 -16.76
N GLY A 442 -23.03 -20.17 -15.74
CA GLY A 442 -23.16 -21.62 -15.90
C GLY A 442 -21.85 -22.37 -16.19
N THR A 443 -20.67 -21.69 -16.16
CA THR A 443 -19.36 -22.32 -16.35
C THR A 443 -18.52 -22.28 -15.08
N ARG A 444 -17.51 -23.15 -15.00
CA ARG A 444 -16.32 -23.01 -14.16
C ARG A 444 -15.21 -22.41 -15.03
N PHE A 445 -14.23 -21.80 -14.41
CA PHE A 445 -13.02 -21.31 -15.11
C PHE A 445 -11.77 -21.73 -14.35
N ALA A 446 -10.63 -21.75 -15.02
CA ALA A 446 -9.36 -21.97 -14.35
C ALA A 446 -8.38 -20.85 -14.69
N VAL A 447 -7.59 -20.49 -13.68
CA VAL A 447 -6.39 -19.67 -13.84
C VAL A 447 -5.19 -20.60 -13.83
N VAL A 448 -4.39 -20.56 -14.87
CA VAL A 448 -3.15 -21.33 -15.00
C VAL A 448 -1.97 -20.36 -15.01
N ILE A 449 -1.01 -20.59 -14.14
CA ILE A 449 0.25 -19.83 -14.08
C ILE A 449 1.38 -20.76 -14.51
N LYS A 450 2.14 -20.35 -15.51
CA LYS A 450 3.44 -20.93 -15.85
C LYS A 450 4.53 -20.05 -15.25
N LEU A 451 5.48 -20.67 -14.54
CA LEU A 451 6.67 -20.02 -13.97
C LEU A 451 7.93 -20.70 -14.48
N TRP A 452 8.98 -19.94 -14.75
CA TRP A 452 10.31 -20.46 -15.06
C TRP A 452 11.41 -19.43 -14.77
N SER A 453 12.59 -19.93 -14.46
CA SER A 453 13.80 -19.11 -14.34
C SER A 453 15.04 -19.94 -14.68
N SER A 454 16.22 -19.34 -14.65
CA SER A 454 17.49 -20.06 -14.84
C SER A 454 17.86 -21.00 -13.68
N THR A 455 17.20 -20.87 -12.54
CA THR A 455 17.45 -21.66 -11.31
C THR A 455 16.29 -22.58 -10.95
N GLY A 456 15.33 -22.74 -11.84
CA GLY A 456 14.12 -23.52 -11.62
C GLY A 456 12.88 -22.65 -11.39
N ALA A 457 11.79 -23.27 -11.02
CA ALA A 457 10.52 -22.62 -10.70
C ALA A 457 9.88 -23.24 -9.46
N LYS A 458 9.60 -22.39 -8.47
CA LYS A 458 8.87 -22.73 -7.25
C LYS A 458 7.80 -21.67 -6.98
N THR A 459 6.73 -22.08 -6.35
CA THR A 459 5.70 -21.16 -5.84
C THR A 459 5.24 -21.61 -4.46
N TYR A 460 4.42 -20.77 -3.83
CA TYR A 460 3.87 -21.06 -2.52
C TYR A 460 2.51 -21.73 -2.61
N PHE A 461 2.23 -22.52 -1.60
CA PHE A 461 1.00 -23.27 -1.38
C PHE A 461 0.50 -23.02 0.04
N GLU A 462 -0.80 -23.07 0.21
CA GLU A 462 -1.43 -23.21 1.52
C GLU A 462 -1.55 -24.70 1.85
N ALA A 463 -0.93 -25.14 2.92
CA ALA A 463 -0.97 -26.51 3.41
C ALA A 463 -1.23 -26.53 4.92
N PRO A 464 -1.83 -27.62 5.46
CA PRO A 464 -2.00 -27.79 6.89
C PRO A 464 -0.65 -28.12 7.54
N LEU A 465 -0.14 -27.17 8.32
CA LEU A 465 1.07 -27.34 9.13
C LEU A 465 0.68 -27.28 10.61
N ASN A 466 1.03 -28.33 11.37
CA ASN A 466 0.76 -28.41 12.79
C ASN A 466 1.37 -27.23 13.55
N GLY A 467 0.58 -26.59 14.39
CA GLY A 467 1.00 -25.44 15.19
C GLY A 467 1.16 -24.14 14.40
N THR A 468 0.71 -24.11 13.13
CA THR A 468 0.76 -22.92 12.29
C THR A 468 -0.54 -22.73 11.51
N SER A 469 -0.83 -23.62 10.57
CA SER A 469 -1.95 -23.51 9.61
C SER A 469 -2.77 -24.80 9.52
N SER A 470 -3.02 -25.46 10.66
CA SER A 470 -3.73 -26.75 10.70
C SER A 470 -5.16 -26.69 10.12
N ARG A 471 -5.69 -25.47 9.97
CA ARG A 471 -7.03 -25.21 9.41
C ARG A 471 -7.06 -25.10 7.88
N ALA A 472 -5.92 -25.18 7.21
CA ALA A 472 -5.89 -25.23 5.76
C ALA A 472 -6.68 -26.42 5.23
N THR A 473 -7.51 -26.19 4.24
CA THR A 473 -8.38 -27.22 3.64
C THR A 473 -8.38 -27.10 2.13
N ALA A 474 -8.48 -28.24 1.46
CA ALA A 474 -8.67 -28.29 0.02
C ALA A 474 -9.66 -29.39 -0.35
N SER A 475 -10.30 -29.24 -1.49
CA SER A 475 -11.14 -30.25 -2.11
C SER A 475 -10.55 -30.70 -3.44
N ASP A 476 -10.86 -31.94 -3.84
CA ASP A 476 -10.45 -32.46 -5.14
C ASP A 476 -10.97 -31.57 -6.28
N GLY A 477 -10.11 -31.30 -7.24
CA GLY A 477 -10.46 -30.49 -8.40
C GLY A 477 -10.41 -28.97 -8.19
N GLU A 478 -9.83 -28.50 -7.09
CA GLU A 478 -9.58 -27.08 -6.83
C GLU A 478 -8.22 -26.63 -7.38
N SER A 479 -7.15 -27.36 -7.06
CA SER A 479 -5.79 -27.01 -7.44
C SER A 479 -5.09 -28.12 -8.23
N TYR A 480 -4.32 -27.74 -9.23
CA TYR A 480 -3.58 -28.66 -10.08
C TYR A 480 -2.15 -28.19 -10.27
N ILE A 481 -1.23 -29.14 -10.42
CA ILE A 481 0.16 -28.91 -10.80
C ILE A 481 0.56 -29.74 -12.02
N SER A 482 1.53 -29.24 -12.77
CA SER A 482 2.19 -29.95 -13.84
C SER A 482 3.62 -29.44 -14.00
N HIS A 483 4.53 -30.34 -14.36
CA HIS A 483 5.92 -29.96 -14.63
C HIS A 483 6.02 -29.22 -15.97
N HIS A 484 5.50 -29.80 -17.06
CA HIS A 484 5.62 -29.26 -18.41
C HIS A 484 4.28 -28.85 -19.04
N GLY A 485 3.20 -28.83 -18.28
CA GLY A 485 1.87 -28.46 -18.77
C GLY A 485 1.14 -29.55 -19.55
N ASP A 486 1.67 -30.76 -19.58
CA ASP A 486 1.14 -31.94 -20.32
C ASP A 486 0.43 -32.94 -19.38
N ILE A 487 1.05 -33.31 -18.25
CA ILE A 487 0.48 -34.20 -17.24
C ILE A 487 0.10 -33.38 -16.02
N TRP A 488 -1.20 -33.35 -15.70
CA TRP A 488 -1.75 -32.57 -14.60
C TRP A 488 -2.18 -33.46 -13.45
N THR A 489 -1.67 -33.17 -12.27
CA THR A 489 -2.02 -33.84 -11.02
C THR A 489 -2.87 -32.93 -10.16
N ASP A 490 -3.99 -33.44 -9.65
CA ASP A 490 -4.76 -32.77 -8.60
C ASP A 490 -3.90 -32.69 -7.34
N PHE A 491 -3.65 -31.45 -6.87
CA PHE A 491 -2.66 -31.26 -5.82
C PHE A 491 -3.14 -31.81 -4.46
N ASN A 492 -4.46 -31.81 -4.21
CA ASN A 492 -5.04 -32.39 -3.00
C ASN A 492 -4.79 -33.91 -2.91
N THR A 493 -4.71 -34.61 -4.05
CA THR A 493 -4.36 -36.05 -4.07
C THR A 493 -2.87 -36.30 -3.85
N TYR A 494 -2.00 -35.32 -4.16
CA TYR A 494 -0.55 -35.40 -3.95
C TYR A 494 -0.18 -35.01 -2.51
N LEU A 495 -0.72 -33.91 -2.01
CA LEU A 495 -0.58 -33.43 -0.65
C LEU A 495 -1.97 -33.01 -0.12
N PRO A 496 -2.61 -33.80 0.73
CA PRO A 496 -3.96 -33.53 1.21
C PRO A 496 -4.15 -32.16 1.87
N ASN A 497 -5.33 -31.58 1.65
CA ASN A 497 -5.71 -30.24 2.17
C ASN A 497 -4.81 -29.10 1.72
N THR A 498 -4.23 -29.18 0.52
CA THR A 498 -3.27 -28.20 0.01
C THR A 498 -3.77 -27.54 -1.27
N ASN A 499 -3.73 -26.23 -1.30
CA ASN A 499 -4.08 -25.40 -2.46
C ASN A 499 -2.92 -24.55 -2.95
N VAL A 500 -2.89 -24.27 -4.24
CA VAL A 500 -1.97 -23.28 -4.83
C VAL A 500 -2.41 -21.88 -4.42
N CYS A 501 -1.49 -21.01 -4.03
CA CYS A 501 -1.77 -19.61 -3.73
C CYS A 501 -2.00 -18.80 -5.02
N ILE A 502 -3.18 -18.93 -5.61
CA ILE A 502 -3.63 -18.18 -6.79
C ILE A 502 -4.98 -17.54 -6.48
N LYS A 503 -5.10 -16.23 -6.74
CA LYS A 503 -6.37 -15.50 -6.62
C LYS A 503 -6.81 -14.94 -7.96
N ALA A 504 -8.13 -14.81 -8.15
CA ALA A 504 -8.73 -14.21 -9.34
C ALA A 504 -9.71 -13.09 -8.94
N PHE A 505 -9.62 -11.93 -9.61
CA PHE A 505 -10.35 -10.72 -9.27
C PHE A 505 -11.31 -10.35 -10.40
N THR A 506 -12.61 -10.31 -10.10
CA THR A 506 -13.65 -10.06 -11.12
C THR A 506 -14.42 -8.77 -10.89
N ASN A 507 -15.05 -8.27 -11.97
CA ASN A 507 -15.94 -7.10 -12.05
C ASN A 507 -15.30 -5.73 -11.74
N GLY A 508 -13.97 -5.61 -11.81
CA GLY A 508 -13.30 -4.33 -11.68
C GLY A 508 -11.87 -4.36 -12.21
N LYS A 509 -11.36 -3.23 -12.57
CA LYS A 509 -9.93 -3.01 -12.70
C LYS A 509 -9.42 -2.56 -11.34
N ILE A 510 -8.34 -3.14 -10.88
CA ILE A 510 -7.58 -2.57 -9.76
C ILE A 510 -6.91 -1.31 -10.31
N THR A 511 -7.42 -0.14 -9.94
CA THR A 511 -6.80 1.14 -10.31
C THR A 511 -5.80 1.54 -9.25
N GLU A 512 -4.58 1.80 -9.67
CA GLU A 512 -3.55 2.35 -8.79
C GLU A 512 -3.87 3.82 -8.53
N ASN A 513 -4.20 4.17 -7.30
CA ASN A 513 -4.40 5.55 -6.87
C ASN A 513 -3.19 6.14 -6.13
N VAL A 514 -2.23 5.31 -5.79
CA VAL A 514 -0.95 5.74 -5.21
C VAL A 514 0.08 5.66 -6.34
N PRO A 515 0.85 6.72 -6.62
CA PRO A 515 1.97 6.60 -7.52
C PRO A 515 2.89 5.51 -6.97
N ALA A 516 2.94 4.37 -7.66
CA ALA A 516 3.94 3.38 -7.35
C ALA A 516 5.30 4.05 -7.59
N ALA A 517 6.09 4.22 -6.54
CA ALA A 517 7.48 4.54 -6.72
C ALA A 517 8.07 3.44 -7.62
N GLY A 518 8.29 3.75 -8.89
CA GLY A 518 9.07 2.93 -9.80
C GLY A 518 8.47 1.60 -10.25
N SER A 519 7.21 1.55 -10.71
CA SER A 519 6.61 0.31 -11.28
C SER A 519 7.22 -0.15 -12.63
N ASP A 520 8.12 0.60 -13.22
CA ASP A 520 8.56 0.38 -14.60
C ASP A 520 9.86 -0.41 -14.76
N GLY A 521 10.42 -0.98 -13.69
CA GLY A 521 11.66 -1.77 -13.81
C GLY A 521 12.86 -1.01 -14.42
N LYS A 522 12.79 0.31 -14.51
CA LYS A 522 13.97 1.12 -14.82
C LYS A 522 14.85 1.10 -13.59
N ASP A 523 16.08 0.68 -13.79
CA ASP A 523 17.14 0.96 -12.82
C ASP A 523 17.07 2.45 -12.51
N ILE A 524 16.55 2.79 -11.33
CA ILE A 524 16.75 4.10 -10.77
C ILE A 524 18.23 4.08 -10.43
N SER A 525 19.05 4.73 -11.28
CA SER A 525 20.41 5.07 -10.89
C SER A 525 20.30 5.71 -9.51
N CYS A 526 21.19 5.35 -8.59
CA CYS A 526 21.26 5.96 -7.27
C CYS A 526 21.61 7.45 -7.45
N GLU A 527 20.62 8.25 -7.82
CA GLU A 527 20.68 9.69 -7.74
C GLU A 527 20.26 10.04 -6.31
N SER A 528 21.15 10.69 -5.59
CA SER A 528 20.84 11.29 -4.30
C SER A 528 19.77 12.38 -4.52
N TYR A 529 18.65 12.26 -3.85
CA TYR A 529 17.60 13.26 -3.86
C TYR A 529 17.95 14.38 -2.87
N SER A 530 17.70 15.63 -3.24
CA SER A 530 17.77 16.74 -2.29
C SER A 530 16.61 16.66 -1.28
N ALA A 531 16.80 17.28 -0.11
CA ALA A 531 15.76 17.38 0.91
C ALA A 531 14.45 17.98 0.37
N GLU A 532 14.55 18.95 -0.56
CA GLU A 532 13.39 19.57 -1.22
C GLU A 532 12.69 18.61 -2.18
N GLU A 533 13.42 17.85 -2.98
CA GLU A 533 12.84 16.85 -3.88
C GLU A 533 12.13 15.74 -3.13
N LEU A 534 12.63 15.35 -1.96
CA LEU A 534 11.96 14.36 -1.11
C LEU A 534 10.70 14.95 -0.45
N LYS A 535 10.74 16.20 0.02
CA LYS A 535 9.56 16.93 0.52
C LYS A 535 8.49 17.10 -0.57
N GLU A 536 8.86 17.47 -1.79
CA GLU A 536 7.94 17.57 -2.93
C GLU A 536 7.32 16.23 -3.32
N ARG A 537 8.03 15.13 -3.09
CA ARG A 537 7.55 13.76 -3.29
C ARG A 537 6.75 13.19 -2.11
N GLY A 538 6.57 14.00 -1.03
CA GLY A 538 5.79 13.61 0.13
C GLY A 538 6.55 12.79 1.17
N PHE A 539 7.88 12.80 1.13
CA PHE A 539 8.72 12.19 2.17
C PHE A 539 8.89 13.14 3.35
N LEU A 540 8.84 12.58 4.56
CA LEU A 540 9.22 13.28 5.79
C LEU A 540 10.73 13.20 5.94
N LEU A 541 11.35 14.35 6.16
CA LEU A 541 12.76 14.41 6.54
C LEU A 541 12.88 14.35 8.06
N ASN A 542 13.89 13.65 8.54
CA ASN A 542 14.27 13.74 9.93
C ASN A 542 14.66 15.19 10.25
N PRO A 543 14.09 15.84 11.28
CA PRO A 543 14.43 17.20 11.67
C PRO A 543 15.93 17.47 11.90
N ALA A 544 16.70 16.43 12.25
CA ALA A 544 18.15 16.52 12.36
C ALA A 544 18.88 16.88 11.04
N TYR A 545 18.22 16.76 9.89
CA TYR A 545 18.77 17.10 8.57
C TYR A 545 18.21 18.40 7.97
N GLU A 546 17.37 19.14 8.69
CA GLU A 546 16.83 20.42 8.19
C GLU A 546 17.85 21.56 8.21
N ASP A 547 18.96 21.45 8.95
CA ASP A 547 19.96 22.50 9.15
C ASP A 547 21.19 22.42 8.20
N GLY A 548 21.00 22.06 6.96
CA GLY A 548 21.89 22.50 5.88
C GLY A 548 23.17 21.70 5.63
N ASN A 549 23.29 20.46 6.04
CA ASN A 549 24.36 19.57 5.55
C ASN A 549 23.84 18.71 4.39
N SER A 550 24.09 19.20 3.16
CA SER A 550 23.40 18.82 1.92
C SER A 550 23.82 17.49 1.29
N ASP A 551 24.63 16.67 1.91
CA ASP A 551 25.26 15.55 1.18
C ASP A 551 24.74 14.16 1.54
N MET A 552 23.82 14.03 2.50
CA MET A 552 23.23 12.72 2.80
C MET A 552 21.76 12.82 3.21
N VAL A 553 20.88 12.63 2.29
CA VAL A 553 19.44 12.48 2.56
C VAL A 553 19.12 11.00 2.62
N SER A 554 18.89 10.48 3.83
CA SER A 554 18.19 9.23 3.99
C SER A 554 16.71 9.46 3.68
N SER A 555 16.13 8.69 2.78
CA SER A 555 14.68 8.70 2.54
C SER A 555 13.96 8.17 3.78
N VAL A 556 13.06 8.92 4.33
CA VAL A 556 12.15 8.51 5.41
C VAL A 556 10.89 7.91 4.82
#